data_dc12597fce2b9af52c2cd5947d170291
#
_entry.id   dc12597fce2b9af52c2cd5947d170291
#
_cell.length_a   1.000
_cell.length_b   1.000
_cell.length_c   1.000
_cell.angle_alpha   90.00
_cell.angle_beta   90.00
_cell.angle_gamma   90.00
#
_symmetry.space_group_name_H-M   'P 1'
#
loop_
_entity.id
_entity.type
_entity.pdbx_description
1 polymer ?
#
loop_
_entity_poly.entity_id
_entity_poly.type
_entity_poly.pdbx_seq_one_letter_code
_entity_poly.pdbx_strand_id
1 'polypeptide(L)'
;MIVKPKKYLGQHFLNDEMIAQQIADALTLEGYKDVLEIGPGMGVLTKYILKKPITTYAIEIDPESVEYLQANFLNLAPRIIQENVLKYDFSSVFGTRPFAIIGNFPYNISTQIVFKALENRDQVPEFAGMFQKEVAQRICEKEGSKVYGILSVLVQAFYEAEYLFTVPPSVFVPPPKVESGVLRLTRKEDYSLPCDEKLFFRVVKSAFQQRRKTLRNSLKTYNLSDNLKSNTIFDQRPEQLSVQAFIELTLAIETDQ
;
A
#
# COMPACT_ATOMS: atom_id res chain seq x y z
N MET A 1 11.65 -20.37 21.56
CA MET A 1 12.65 -19.30 21.25
C MET A 1 11.88 -17.99 21.20
N ILE A 2 12.37 -16.90 21.78
CA ILE A 2 11.75 -15.57 21.67
C ILE A 2 12.59 -14.76 20.68
N VAL A 3 11.99 -14.38 19.55
CA VAL A 3 12.64 -13.54 18.54
C VAL A 3 12.79 -12.12 19.08
N LYS A 4 13.99 -11.55 18.99
CA LYS A 4 14.23 -10.16 19.41
C LYS A 4 13.99 -9.21 18.25
N PRO A 5 13.28 -8.08 18.47
CA PRO A 5 13.05 -7.10 17.42
C PRO A 5 14.36 -6.50 16.89
N LYS A 6 14.50 -6.46 15.56
CA LYS A 6 15.69 -5.93 14.88
C LYS A 6 15.39 -4.51 14.38
N LYS A 7 16.08 -3.53 14.97
CA LYS A 7 15.86 -2.12 14.64
C LYS A 7 16.09 -1.80 13.15
N TYR A 8 17.10 -2.44 12.54
CA TYR A 8 17.41 -2.20 11.11
C TYR A 8 16.35 -2.75 10.15
N LEU A 9 15.51 -3.69 10.63
CA LEU A 9 14.33 -4.18 9.89
C LEU A 9 13.06 -3.37 10.18
N GLY A 10 13.12 -2.37 11.07
CA GLY A 10 11.97 -1.58 11.46
C GLY A 10 10.90 -2.37 12.22
N GLN A 11 11.29 -3.44 12.91
CA GLN A 11 10.36 -4.34 13.59
C GLN A 11 9.77 -3.72 14.86
N HIS A 12 8.44 -3.71 14.92
CA HIS A 12 7.61 -3.43 16.09
C HIS A 12 6.58 -4.56 16.19
N PHE A 13 6.80 -5.49 17.11
CA PHE A 13 5.91 -6.63 17.25
C PHE A 13 4.62 -6.22 17.95
N LEU A 14 3.50 -6.45 17.30
CA LEU A 14 2.17 -6.26 17.88
C LEU A 14 1.98 -7.28 19.01
N ASN A 15 1.48 -6.83 20.17
CA ASN A 15 1.26 -7.68 21.36
C ASN A 15 -0.22 -7.63 21.83
N ASP A 16 -1.11 -7.13 20.98
CA ASP A 16 -2.55 -7.06 21.25
C ASP A 16 -3.30 -8.00 20.31
N GLU A 17 -3.93 -9.00 20.92
CA GLU A 17 -4.64 -10.07 20.23
C GLU A 17 -5.93 -9.59 19.54
N MET A 18 -6.64 -8.64 20.17
CA MET A 18 -7.87 -8.10 19.59
C MET A 18 -7.55 -7.28 18.33
N ILE A 19 -6.50 -6.46 18.40
CA ILE A 19 -6.06 -5.68 17.23
C ILE A 19 -5.57 -6.61 16.13
N ALA A 20 -4.81 -7.66 16.45
CA ALA A 20 -4.37 -8.64 15.46
C ALA A 20 -5.57 -9.32 14.77
N GLN A 21 -6.60 -9.67 15.53
CA GLN A 21 -7.82 -10.23 14.97
C GLN A 21 -8.55 -9.22 14.08
N GLN A 22 -8.71 -7.96 14.53
CA GLN A 22 -9.35 -6.90 13.74
C GLN A 22 -8.62 -6.65 12.41
N ILE A 23 -7.28 -6.70 12.41
CA ILE A 23 -6.50 -6.59 11.16
C ILE A 23 -6.78 -7.78 10.24
N ALA A 24 -6.78 -9.01 10.77
CA ALA A 24 -7.11 -10.20 9.99
C ALA A 24 -8.55 -10.17 9.44
N ASP A 25 -9.48 -9.57 10.19
CA ASP A 25 -10.88 -9.40 9.80
C ASP A 25 -11.11 -8.24 8.82
N ALA A 26 -10.09 -7.43 8.54
CA ALA A 26 -10.16 -6.37 7.53
C ALA A 26 -10.29 -6.91 6.10
N LEU A 27 -9.88 -8.16 5.82
CA LEU A 27 -10.04 -8.78 4.52
C LEU A 27 -11.48 -9.25 4.29
N THR A 28 -12.05 -8.93 3.13
CA THR A 28 -13.39 -9.36 2.71
C THR A 28 -13.44 -10.81 2.28
N LEU A 29 -12.32 -11.37 1.82
CA LEU A 29 -12.14 -12.71 1.24
C LEU A 29 -12.92 -12.91 -0.07
N GLU A 30 -13.18 -11.83 -0.80
CA GLU A 30 -13.93 -11.86 -2.06
C GLU A 30 -12.99 -11.84 -3.27
N GLY A 31 -13.24 -12.72 -4.24
CA GLY A 31 -12.54 -12.73 -5.51
C GLY A 31 -11.15 -13.38 -5.52
N TYR A 32 -10.70 -13.99 -4.41
CA TYR A 32 -9.41 -14.68 -4.31
C TYR A 32 -9.47 -15.85 -3.32
N LYS A 33 -8.50 -16.76 -3.39
CA LYS A 33 -8.38 -17.94 -2.51
C LYS A 33 -7.04 -18.02 -1.77
N ASP A 34 -6.12 -17.15 -2.12
CA ASP A 34 -4.79 -17.09 -1.55
C ASP A 34 -4.57 -15.74 -0.86
N VAL A 35 -3.85 -15.74 0.26
CA VAL A 35 -3.41 -14.52 0.95
C VAL A 35 -1.91 -14.59 1.22
N LEU A 36 -1.21 -13.49 1.01
CA LEU A 36 0.19 -13.31 1.35
C LEU A 36 0.30 -12.38 2.57
N GLU A 37 0.73 -12.92 3.69
CA GLU A 37 1.14 -12.13 4.84
C GLU A 37 2.57 -11.65 4.69
N ILE A 38 2.80 -10.35 4.75
CA ILE A 38 4.14 -9.75 4.67
C ILE A 38 4.63 -9.39 6.07
N GLY A 39 5.79 -9.94 6.44
CA GLY A 39 6.41 -9.66 7.73
C GLY A 39 5.64 -10.23 8.92
N PRO A 40 5.31 -11.54 8.93
CA PRO A 40 4.53 -12.16 10.00
C PRO A 40 5.21 -12.10 11.37
N GLY A 41 6.53 -11.93 11.43
CA GLY A 41 7.30 -11.93 12.67
C GLY A 41 7.07 -13.20 13.48
N MET A 42 6.56 -13.09 14.71
CA MET A 42 6.21 -14.25 15.54
C MET A 42 4.78 -14.76 15.32
N GLY A 43 4.07 -14.33 14.26
CA GLY A 43 2.80 -14.89 13.86
C GLY A 43 1.59 -14.42 14.66
N VAL A 44 1.63 -13.24 15.27
CA VAL A 44 0.49 -12.71 16.03
C VAL A 44 -0.73 -12.50 15.14
N LEU A 45 -0.54 -12.04 13.92
CA LEU A 45 -1.58 -11.87 12.91
C LEU A 45 -1.86 -13.19 12.19
N THR A 46 -0.82 -13.95 11.87
CA THR A 46 -0.84 -15.24 11.17
C THR A 46 -1.89 -16.21 11.75
N LYS A 47 -1.94 -16.36 13.07
CA LYS A 47 -2.86 -17.29 13.74
C LYS A 47 -4.34 -17.00 13.52
N TYR A 48 -4.70 -15.74 13.23
CA TYR A 48 -6.06 -15.34 12.90
C TYR A 48 -6.35 -15.53 11.42
N ILE A 49 -5.37 -15.26 10.56
CA ILE A 49 -5.50 -15.50 9.11
C ILE A 49 -5.67 -17.01 8.84
N LEU A 50 -4.91 -17.86 9.51
CA LEU A 50 -5.00 -19.32 9.38
C LEU A 50 -6.33 -19.93 9.81
N LYS A 51 -7.18 -19.18 10.54
CA LYS A 51 -8.54 -19.62 10.89
C LYS A 51 -9.55 -19.33 9.77
N LYS A 52 -9.17 -18.54 8.77
CA LYS A 52 -10.07 -18.19 7.65
C LYS A 52 -10.04 -19.27 6.57
N PRO A 53 -11.12 -19.43 5.79
CA PRO A 53 -11.21 -20.42 4.71
C PRO A 53 -10.39 -19.98 3.47
N ILE A 54 -9.09 -19.78 3.66
CA ILE A 54 -8.19 -19.23 2.65
C ILE A 54 -6.79 -19.86 2.76
N THR A 55 -6.07 -20.01 1.65
CA THR A 55 -4.69 -20.49 1.66
C THR A 55 -3.74 -19.36 2.04
N THR A 56 -3.06 -19.51 3.16
CA THR A 56 -2.13 -18.50 3.65
C THR A 56 -0.71 -18.81 3.22
N TYR A 57 -0.03 -17.81 2.67
CA TYR A 57 1.42 -17.75 2.42
C TYR A 57 2.00 -16.67 3.31
N ALA A 58 3.27 -16.80 3.67
CA ALA A 58 3.98 -15.79 4.45
C ALA A 58 5.33 -15.49 3.82
N ILE A 59 5.70 -14.22 3.72
CA ILE A 59 7.03 -13.78 3.28
C ILE A 59 7.72 -13.01 4.41
N GLU A 60 8.89 -13.51 4.83
CA GLU A 60 9.66 -12.97 5.94
C GLU A 60 11.15 -12.94 5.60
N ILE A 61 11.81 -11.84 5.90
CA ILE A 61 13.25 -11.68 5.64
C ILE A 61 14.12 -12.11 6.84
N ASP A 62 13.54 -12.09 8.04
CA ASP A 62 14.28 -12.40 9.27
C ASP A 62 14.36 -13.92 9.50
N PRO A 63 15.57 -14.55 9.44
CA PRO A 63 15.73 -15.99 9.63
C PRO A 63 15.19 -16.50 10.96
N GLU A 64 15.40 -15.74 12.07
CA GLU A 64 14.91 -16.14 13.39
C GLU A 64 13.39 -16.19 13.45
N SER A 65 12.72 -15.24 12.79
CA SER A 65 11.26 -15.24 12.64
C SER A 65 10.79 -16.42 11.79
N VAL A 66 11.50 -16.75 10.69
CA VAL A 66 11.19 -17.91 9.85
C VAL A 66 11.31 -19.22 10.65
N GLU A 67 12.40 -19.42 11.39
CA GLU A 67 12.57 -20.60 12.24
C GLU A 67 11.45 -20.72 13.29
N TYR A 68 11.11 -19.58 13.91
CA TYR A 68 10.00 -19.54 14.88
C TYR A 68 8.66 -19.95 14.23
N LEU A 69 8.35 -19.41 13.06
CA LEU A 69 7.11 -19.70 12.34
C LEU A 69 7.05 -21.16 11.91
N GLN A 70 8.13 -21.73 11.38
CA GLN A 70 8.21 -23.13 10.98
C GLN A 70 7.97 -24.08 12.16
N ALA A 71 8.50 -23.74 13.34
CA ALA A 71 8.34 -24.55 14.54
C ALA A 71 6.94 -24.46 15.17
N ASN A 72 6.26 -23.31 15.05
CA ASN A 72 5.01 -23.04 15.76
C ASN A 72 3.76 -23.09 14.88
N PHE A 73 3.92 -23.01 13.54
CA PHE A 73 2.81 -23.01 12.57
C PHE A 73 3.03 -24.07 11.51
N LEU A 74 2.94 -25.36 11.90
CA LEU A 74 3.24 -26.50 11.04
C LEU A 74 2.43 -26.50 9.73
N ASN A 75 1.18 -26.06 9.77
CA ASN A 75 0.32 -25.94 8.58
C ASN A 75 0.77 -24.83 7.61
N LEU A 76 1.51 -23.84 8.09
CA LEU A 76 2.05 -22.75 7.27
C LEU A 76 3.47 -23.08 6.77
N ALA A 77 4.22 -23.89 7.48
CA ALA A 77 5.65 -24.14 7.23
C ALA A 77 6.02 -24.36 5.74
N PRO A 78 5.26 -25.15 4.94
CA PRO A 78 5.55 -25.33 3.51
C PRO A 78 5.31 -24.09 2.63
N ARG A 79 4.68 -23.04 3.16
CA ARG A 79 4.30 -21.82 2.45
C ARG A 79 4.95 -20.57 3.04
N ILE A 80 6.01 -20.77 3.81
CA ILE A 80 6.86 -19.68 4.30
C ILE A 80 7.98 -19.42 3.29
N ILE A 81 8.06 -18.17 2.83
CA ILE A 81 9.02 -17.69 1.85
C ILE A 81 10.05 -16.83 2.60
N GLN A 82 11.30 -17.29 2.67
CA GLN A 82 12.37 -16.52 3.32
C GLN A 82 13.04 -15.62 2.29
N GLU A 83 12.45 -14.45 2.03
CA GLU A 83 12.91 -13.54 0.99
C GLU A 83 12.57 -12.07 1.28
N ASN A 84 13.23 -11.17 0.55
CA ASN A 84 12.88 -9.76 0.55
C ASN A 84 11.66 -9.50 -0.35
N VAL A 85 10.52 -9.15 0.24
CA VAL A 85 9.27 -8.90 -0.48
C VAL A 85 9.40 -7.88 -1.61
N LEU A 86 10.26 -6.86 -1.47
CA LEU A 86 10.42 -5.83 -2.49
C LEU A 86 11.11 -6.34 -3.77
N LYS A 87 11.87 -7.44 -3.65
CA LYS A 87 12.58 -8.07 -4.77
C LYS A 87 11.91 -9.35 -5.26
N TYR A 88 10.97 -9.88 -4.48
CA TYR A 88 10.33 -11.16 -4.77
C TYR A 88 9.37 -11.06 -5.96
N ASP A 89 9.42 -12.05 -6.84
CA ASP A 89 8.47 -12.20 -7.94
C ASP A 89 7.29 -13.05 -7.47
N PHE A 90 6.13 -12.40 -7.31
CA PHE A 90 4.92 -13.08 -6.86
C PHE A 90 4.41 -14.14 -7.85
N SER A 91 4.74 -14.02 -9.13
CA SER A 91 4.34 -15.00 -10.15
C SER A 91 4.94 -16.39 -9.90
N SER A 92 6.07 -16.48 -9.21
CA SER A 92 6.71 -17.74 -8.85
C SER A 92 5.87 -18.63 -7.93
N VAL A 93 4.97 -18.03 -7.14
CA VAL A 93 4.06 -18.75 -6.21
C VAL A 93 2.62 -18.73 -6.72
N PHE A 94 2.16 -17.57 -7.16
CA PHE A 94 0.75 -17.40 -7.51
C PHE A 94 0.46 -17.63 -9.01
N GLY A 95 1.50 -17.61 -9.86
CA GLY A 95 1.30 -17.64 -11.33
C GLY A 95 0.48 -16.42 -11.74
N THR A 96 -0.72 -16.66 -12.27
CA THR A 96 -1.71 -15.62 -12.63
C THR A 96 -2.89 -15.56 -11.65
N ARG A 97 -2.87 -16.35 -10.56
CA ARG A 97 -3.98 -16.41 -9.62
C ARG A 97 -4.06 -15.11 -8.79
N PRO A 98 -5.29 -14.62 -8.51
CA PRO A 98 -5.47 -13.50 -7.61
C PRO A 98 -5.18 -13.90 -6.16
N PHE A 99 -4.56 -12.98 -5.41
CA PHE A 99 -4.28 -13.13 -3.99
C PHE A 99 -4.39 -11.78 -3.27
N ALA A 100 -4.74 -11.82 -1.99
CA ALA A 100 -4.70 -10.61 -1.16
C ALA A 100 -3.36 -10.47 -0.47
N ILE A 101 -3.01 -9.22 -0.13
CA ILE A 101 -1.84 -8.90 0.71
C ILE A 101 -2.33 -8.39 2.05
N ILE A 102 -1.71 -8.87 3.13
CA ILE A 102 -1.99 -8.41 4.48
C ILE A 102 -0.71 -8.32 5.30
N GLY A 103 -0.68 -7.44 6.32
CA GLY A 103 0.45 -7.42 7.25
C GLY A 103 0.42 -6.28 8.26
N ASN A 104 1.27 -6.44 9.28
CA ASN A 104 1.78 -5.34 10.09
C ASN A 104 3.08 -4.86 9.45
N PHE A 105 2.99 -3.93 8.50
CA PHE A 105 4.12 -3.59 7.63
C PHE A 105 5.23 -2.84 8.34
N PRO A 106 6.51 -3.21 8.13
CA PRO A 106 7.64 -2.43 8.63
C PRO A 106 7.59 -0.99 8.09
N TYR A 107 7.64 0.00 8.98
CA TYR A 107 7.39 1.41 8.60
C TYR A 107 8.37 1.95 7.56
N ASN A 108 9.63 1.51 7.62
CA ASN A 108 10.69 1.95 6.71
C ASN A 108 10.49 1.53 5.25
N ILE A 109 9.68 0.49 4.99
CA ILE A 109 9.40 -0.02 3.64
C ILE A 109 7.91 -0.03 3.29
N SER A 110 7.02 0.39 4.19
CA SER A 110 5.56 0.27 4.01
C SER A 110 5.06 0.94 2.74
N THR A 111 5.57 2.13 2.39
CA THR A 111 5.25 2.81 1.13
C THR A 111 5.71 2.01 -0.10
N GLN A 112 6.88 1.36 -0.03
CA GLN A 112 7.40 0.53 -1.12
C GLN A 112 6.55 -0.73 -1.30
N ILE A 113 6.01 -1.30 -0.21
CA ILE A 113 5.06 -2.42 -0.26
C ILE A 113 3.77 -2.00 -0.97
N VAL A 114 3.25 -0.79 -0.72
CA VAL A 114 2.09 -0.25 -1.46
C VAL A 114 2.39 -0.15 -2.95
N PHE A 115 3.55 0.39 -3.34
CA PHE A 115 3.94 0.45 -4.75
C PHE A 115 4.10 -0.94 -5.36
N LYS A 116 4.64 -1.91 -4.62
CA LYS A 116 4.72 -3.31 -5.06
C LYS A 116 3.33 -3.91 -5.31
N ALA A 117 2.35 -3.59 -4.47
CA ALA A 117 0.96 -3.99 -4.69
C ALA A 117 0.37 -3.32 -5.95
N LEU A 118 0.62 -2.01 -6.17
CA LEU A 118 0.20 -1.30 -7.38
C LEU A 118 0.80 -1.89 -8.66
N GLU A 119 2.07 -2.27 -8.64
CA GLU A 119 2.75 -2.92 -9.77
C GLU A 119 2.16 -4.30 -10.09
N ASN A 120 1.61 -4.99 -9.09
CA ASN A 120 1.00 -6.31 -9.22
C ASN A 120 -0.54 -6.28 -9.10
N ARG A 121 -1.16 -5.12 -9.31
CA ARG A 121 -2.59 -4.92 -9.06
C ARG A 121 -3.52 -5.85 -9.82
N ASP A 122 -3.08 -6.34 -10.99
CA ASP A 122 -3.86 -7.32 -11.76
C ASP A 122 -4.12 -8.61 -10.97
N GLN A 123 -3.19 -8.97 -10.09
CA GLN A 123 -3.28 -10.14 -9.22
C GLN A 123 -3.67 -9.80 -7.78
N VAL A 124 -3.63 -8.52 -7.38
CA VAL A 124 -3.91 -8.08 -6.00
C VAL A 124 -5.25 -7.35 -5.93
N PRO A 125 -6.39 -8.07 -5.86
CA PRO A 125 -7.70 -7.44 -5.74
C PRO A 125 -7.94 -6.77 -4.38
N GLU A 126 -7.25 -7.20 -3.33
CA GLU A 126 -7.39 -6.64 -1.99
C GLU A 126 -6.05 -6.57 -1.26
N PHE A 127 -5.89 -5.50 -0.52
CA PHE A 127 -4.71 -5.23 0.31
C PHE A 127 -5.18 -4.62 1.63
N ALA A 128 -4.75 -5.18 2.76
CA ALA A 128 -5.10 -4.63 4.07
C ALA A 128 -3.87 -4.65 4.99
N GLY A 129 -3.82 -3.73 5.94
CA GLY A 129 -2.77 -3.80 6.95
C GLY A 129 -2.48 -2.50 7.66
N MET A 130 -1.45 -2.56 8.47
CA MET A 130 -1.08 -1.50 9.39
C MET A 130 0.16 -0.74 8.94
N PHE A 131 0.08 0.58 9.06
CA PHE A 131 1.09 1.58 8.68
C PHE A 131 1.31 2.58 9.81
N GLN A 132 2.30 3.45 9.69
CA GLN A 132 2.25 4.70 10.46
C GLN A 132 0.95 5.45 10.12
N LYS A 133 0.29 6.02 11.14
CA LYS A 133 -1.01 6.70 11.01
C LYS A 133 -1.01 7.74 9.89
N GLU A 134 0.04 8.57 9.84
CA GLU A 134 0.17 9.61 8.81
C GLU A 134 0.20 9.02 7.39
N VAL A 135 0.85 7.85 7.20
CA VAL A 135 0.93 7.18 5.90
C VAL A 135 -0.44 6.61 5.52
N ALA A 136 -1.11 5.93 6.47
CA ALA A 136 -2.44 5.38 6.24
C ALA A 136 -3.46 6.49 5.92
N GLN A 137 -3.45 7.58 6.68
CA GLN A 137 -4.30 8.75 6.42
C GLN A 137 -4.02 9.36 5.05
N ARG A 138 -2.74 9.51 4.68
CA ARG A 138 -2.36 10.05 3.36
C ARG A 138 -2.85 9.21 2.20
N ILE A 139 -2.82 7.88 2.33
CA ILE A 139 -3.33 6.98 1.29
C ILE A 139 -4.83 7.14 1.10
N CYS A 140 -5.59 7.30 2.19
CA CYS A 140 -7.06 7.37 2.18
C CYS A 140 -7.62 8.79 2.03
N GLU A 141 -6.78 9.83 2.08
CA GLU A 141 -7.23 11.22 2.08
C GLU A 141 -7.76 11.66 0.71
N LYS A 142 -8.75 12.55 0.73
CA LYS A 142 -9.34 13.16 -0.47
C LYS A 142 -8.69 14.51 -0.79
N GLU A 143 -8.92 15.00 -2.00
CA GLU A 143 -8.46 16.31 -2.46
C GLU A 143 -8.92 17.45 -1.55
N GLY A 144 -8.17 18.55 -1.54
CA GLY A 144 -8.42 19.74 -0.71
C GLY A 144 -7.72 19.70 0.64
N SER A 145 -7.25 18.57 1.09
CA SER A 145 -6.56 18.40 2.36
C SER A 145 -5.04 18.62 2.25
N LYS A 146 -4.44 19.09 3.36
CA LYS A 146 -2.97 19.16 3.47
C LYS A 146 -2.28 17.79 3.52
N VAL A 147 -3.01 16.74 3.82
CA VAL A 147 -2.51 15.36 3.91
C VAL A 147 -2.52 14.67 2.54
N TYR A 148 -3.46 15.05 1.67
CA TYR A 148 -3.56 14.55 0.30
C TYR A 148 -2.25 14.76 -0.48
N GLY A 149 -1.82 13.73 -1.21
CA GLY A 149 -0.53 13.77 -1.90
C GLY A 149 -0.37 12.67 -2.95
N ILE A 150 0.88 12.45 -3.37
CA ILE A 150 1.22 11.46 -4.41
C ILE A 150 0.59 10.09 -4.13
N LEU A 151 0.72 9.58 -2.90
CA LEU A 151 0.18 8.27 -2.53
C LEU A 151 -1.34 8.22 -2.63
N SER A 152 -2.04 9.31 -2.23
CA SER A 152 -3.49 9.41 -2.36
C SER A 152 -3.91 9.23 -3.82
N VAL A 153 -3.31 10.02 -4.73
CA VAL A 153 -3.66 10.00 -6.15
C VAL A 153 -3.32 8.65 -6.78
N LEU A 154 -2.09 8.17 -6.61
CA LEU A 154 -1.63 6.95 -7.28
C LEU A 154 -2.35 5.70 -6.80
N VAL A 155 -2.66 5.59 -5.49
CA VAL A 155 -3.41 4.45 -4.97
C VAL A 155 -4.87 4.52 -5.38
N GLN A 156 -5.51 5.69 -5.19
CA GLN A 156 -6.94 5.85 -5.45
C GLN A 156 -7.29 5.89 -6.95
N ALA A 157 -6.31 5.99 -7.84
CA ALA A 157 -6.52 5.77 -9.26
C ALA A 157 -6.98 4.32 -9.54
N PHE A 158 -6.51 3.34 -8.75
CA PHE A 158 -6.72 1.92 -8.98
C PHE A 158 -7.53 1.22 -7.88
N TYR A 159 -7.55 1.76 -6.67
CA TYR A 159 -8.17 1.17 -5.48
C TYR A 159 -9.12 2.15 -4.80
N GLU A 160 -10.19 1.61 -4.24
CA GLU A 160 -10.92 2.28 -3.16
C GLU A 160 -10.10 2.12 -1.88
N ALA A 161 -9.85 3.24 -1.19
CA ALA A 161 -9.01 3.27 0.01
C ALA A 161 -9.85 3.65 1.24
N GLU A 162 -9.84 2.79 2.24
CA GLU A 162 -10.61 2.95 3.46
C GLU A 162 -9.67 2.94 4.69
N TYR A 163 -9.76 3.99 5.50
CA TYR A 163 -9.09 4.05 6.80
C TYR A 163 -9.98 3.39 7.85
N LEU A 164 -9.55 2.27 8.42
CA LEU A 164 -10.39 1.46 9.29
C LEU A 164 -10.35 1.92 10.74
N PHE A 165 -9.15 1.95 11.34
CA PHE A 165 -8.98 2.37 12.73
C PHE A 165 -7.53 2.76 13.07
N THR A 166 -7.39 3.44 14.21
CA THR A 166 -6.08 3.86 14.76
C THR A 166 -5.62 2.87 15.83
N VAL A 167 -4.31 2.63 15.90
CA VAL A 167 -3.68 1.72 16.86
C VAL A 167 -2.64 2.49 17.69
N PRO A 168 -2.74 2.47 19.03
CA PRO A 168 -1.81 3.21 19.90
C PRO A 168 -0.44 2.52 19.98
N PRO A 169 0.65 3.27 20.24
CA PRO A 169 2.00 2.72 20.36
C PRO A 169 2.18 1.70 21.49
N SER A 170 1.36 1.77 22.54
CA SER A 170 1.47 0.94 23.75
C SER A 170 1.26 -0.56 23.51
N VAL A 171 0.67 -0.93 22.37
CA VAL A 171 0.41 -2.33 22.02
C VAL A 171 1.54 -3.01 21.25
N PHE A 172 2.68 -2.34 21.13
CA PHE A 172 3.86 -2.86 20.43
C PHE A 172 5.08 -3.04 21.34
N VAL A 173 5.91 -3.98 20.98
CA VAL A 173 7.21 -4.21 21.62
C VAL A 173 8.31 -4.25 20.55
N PRO A 174 9.26 -3.30 20.56
CA PRO A 174 9.23 -2.02 21.28
C PRO A 174 8.15 -1.08 20.75
N PRO A 175 7.65 -0.14 21.58
CA PRO A 175 6.65 0.82 21.11
C PRO A 175 7.25 1.76 20.05
N PRO A 176 6.54 2.03 18.94
CA PRO A 176 6.92 3.06 17.99
C PRO A 176 6.72 4.47 18.59
N LYS A 177 7.32 5.49 17.97
CA LYS A 177 7.19 6.88 18.41
C LYS A 177 5.87 7.54 17.99
N VAL A 178 5.12 6.92 17.09
CA VAL A 178 3.89 7.44 16.49
C VAL A 178 2.78 6.41 16.54
N GLU A 179 1.54 6.84 16.47
CA GLU A 179 0.40 5.96 16.29
C GLU A 179 0.45 5.24 14.94
N SER A 180 -0.22 4.12 14.86
CA SER A 180 -0.43 3.37 13.62
C SER A 180 -1.85 3.55 13.12
N GLY A 181 -2.06 3.30 11.84
CA GLY A 181 -3.38 3.26 11.22
C GLY A 181 -3.53 1.99 10.39
N VAL A 182 -4.68 1.37 10.47
CA VAL A 182 -5.05 0.23 9.64
C VAL A 182 -5.92 0.73 8.50
N LEU A 183 -5.58 0.30 7.28
CA LEU A 183 -6.36 0.59 6.08
C LEU A 183 -6.67 -0.67 5.30
N ARG A 184 -7.65 -0.55 4.42
CA ARG A 184 -7.98 -1.53 3.38
C ARG A 184 -8.00 -0.84 2.03
N LEU A 185 -7.49 -1.52 1.03
CA LEU A 185 -7.56 -1.15 -0.38
C LEU A 185 -8.31 -2.25 -1.12
N THR A 186 -9.38 -1.90 -1.80
CA THR A 186 -10.15 -2.81 -2.67
C THR A 186 -9.97 -2.32 -4.10
N ARG A 187 -9.46 -3.17 -4.99
CA ARG A 187 -9.25 -2.80 -6.39
C ARG A 187 -10.58 -2.47 -7.05
N LYS A 188 -10.60 -1.37 -7.80
CA LYS A 188 -11.78 -0.97 -8.59
C LYS A 188 -12.08 -2.01 -9.68
N GLU A 189 -13.33 -2.11 -10.07
CA GLU A 189 -13.73 -2.96 -11.21
C GLU A 189 -13.08 -2.46 -12.51
N ASP A 190 -13.23 -1.16 -12.78
CA ASP A 190 -12.48 -0.48 -13.84
C ASP A 190 -11.28 0.25 -13.24
N TYR A 191 -10.12 -0.37 -13.37
CA TYR A 191 -8.83 0.16 -12.94
C TYR A 191 -7.89 0.45 -14.10
N SER A 192 -8.40 0.45 -15.33
CA SER A 192 -7.67 0.92 -16.50
C SER A 192 -7.65 2.44 -16.56
N LEU A 193 -6.53 3.02 -16.98
CA LEU A 193 -6.45 4.45 -17.22
C LEU A 193 -6.67 4.75 -18.71
N PRO A 194 -7.42 5.80 -19.07
CA PRO A 194 -7.61 6.21 -20.46
C PRO A 194 -6.38 6.91 -21.06
N CYS A 195 -5.29 7.03 -20.32
CA CYS A 195 -4.03 7.67 -20.69
C CYS A 195 -2.83 6.77 -20.40
N ASP A 196 -1.65 7.12 -20.92
CA ASP A 196 -0.41 6.40 -20.60
C ASP A 196 -0.11 6.45 -19.10
N GLU A 197 -0.05 5.28 -18.50
CA GLU A 197 0.15 5.12 -17.05
C GLU A 197 1.49 5.69 -16.58
N LYS A 198 2.56 5.52 -17.36
CA LYS A 198 3.88 6.05 -17.01
C LYS A 198 3.87 7.58 -17.03
N LEU A 199 3.13 8.16 -17.98
CA LEU A 199 2.93 9.61 -18.03
C LEU A 199 2.11 10.08 -16.82
N PHE A 200 1.03 9.39 -16.47
CA PHE A 200 0.22 9.69 -15.29
C PHE A 200 1.07 9.73 -14.02
N PHE A 201 1.87 8.70 -13.77
CA PHE A 201 2.77 8.66 -12.62
C PHE A 201 3.78 9.82 -12.62
N ARG A 202 4.32 10.19 -13.79
CA ARG A 202 5.23 11.33 -13.92
C ARG A 202 4.55 12.66 -13.66
N VAL A 203 3.37 12.88 -14.23
CA VAL A 203 2.58 14.11 -14.06
C VAL A 203 2.23 14.32 -12.59
N VAL A 204 1.70 13.29 -11.92
CA VAL A 204 1.39 13.34 -10.48
C VAL A 204 2.63 13.66 -9.64
N LYS A 205 3.74 12.94 -9.86
CA LYS A 205 4.99 13.18 -9.13
C LYS A 205 5.50 14.61 -9.35
N SER A 206 5.53 15.09 -10.61
CA SER A 206 6.01 16.45 -10.94
C SER A 206 5.13 17.52 -10.30
N ALA A 207 3.81 17.35 -10.32
CA ALA A 207 2.88 18.27 -9.71
C ALA A 207 3.16 18.43 -8.20
N PHE A 208 3.32 17.34 -7.48
CA PHE A 208 3.53 17.36 -6.02
C PHE A 208 4.98 17.69 -5.59
N GLN A 209 5.99 17.60 -6.47
CA GLN A 209 7.35 18.05 -6.14
C GLN A 209 7.41 19.53 -5.77
N GLN A 210 6.52 20.33 -6.34
CA GLN A 210 6.38 21.76 -6.05
C GLN A 210 5.01 22.07 -5.45
N ARG A 211 4.60 21.32 -4.45
CA ARG A 211 3.24 21.35 -3.86
C ARG A 211 2.69 22.75 -3.59
N ARG A 212 3.53 23.73 -3.17
CA ARG A 212 3.10 25.10 -2.88
C ARG A 212 2.93 25.98 -4.13
N LYS A 213 3.26 25.47 -5.30
CA LYS A 213 3.12 26.16 -6.59
C LYS A 213 1.90 25.66 -7.35
N THR A 214 1.39 26.47 -8.27
CA THR A 214 0.36 26.05 -9.21
C THR A 214 0.89 25.05 -10.22
N LEU A 215 0.01 24.28 -10.86
CA LEU A 215 0.39 23.31 -11.90
C LEU A 215 1.12 23.97 -13.07
N ARG A 216 0.80 25.22 -13.41
CA ARG A 216 1.50 26.03 -14.41
C ARG A 216 3.01 26.08 -14.15
N ASN A 217 3.41 26.15 -12.88
CA ASN A 217 4.82 26.17 -12.49
C ASN A 217 5.42 24.76 -12.37
N SER A 218 4.70 23.82 -11.77
CA SER A 218 5.22 22.48 -11.51
C SER A 218 5.31 21.60 -12.77
N LEU A 219 4.48 21.89 -13.80
CA LEU A 219 4.44 21.14 -15.06
C LEU A 219 5.07 21.90 -16.24
N LYS A 220 5.76 23.02 -16.02
CA LYS A 220 6.38 23.82 -17.09
C LYS A 220 7.37 23.04 -17.98
N THR A 221 7.95 21.97 -17.45
CA THR A 221 8.93 21.12 -18.17
C THR A 221 8.29 20.23 -19.24
N TYR A 222 6.95 20.15 -19.29
CA TYR A 222 6.23 19.33 -20.27
C TYR A 222 6.06 20.01 -21.63
N ASN A 223 6.54 21.26 -21.81
CA ASN A 223 6.50 22.02 -23.09
C ASN A 223 5.10 22.06 -23.74
N LEU A 224 4.07 22.27 -22.93
CA LEU A 224 2.68 22.27 -23.35
C LEU A 224 2.37 23.44 -24.29
N SER A 225 1.40 23.25 -25.20
CA SER A 225 0.90 24.31 -26.08
C SER A 225 0.29 25.47 -25.27
N ASP A 226 0.23 26.66 -25.88
CA ASP A 226 -0.39 27.82 -25.23
C ASP A 226 -1.90 27.61 -25.05
N ASN A 227 -2.52 26.86 -25.96
CA ASN A 227 -3.93 26.47 -25.84
C ASN A 227 -4.18 25.65 -24.58
N LEU A 228 -3.41 24.59 -24.35
CA LEU A 228 -3.55 23.76 -23.14
C LEU A 228 -3.23 24.57 -21.88
N LYS A 229 -2.15 25.39 -21.90
CA LYS A 229 -1.81 26.28 -20.79
C LYS A 229 -2.87 27.31 -20.43
N SER A 230 -3.76 27.68 -21.37
CA SER A 230 -4.86 28.61 -21.08
C SER A 230 -5.96 28.02 -20.19
N ASN A 231 -5.97 26.69 -20.00
CA ASN A 231 -6.94 26.03 -19.14
C ASN A 231 -6.72 26.44 -17.67
N THR A 232 -7.81 26.80 -16.98
CA THR A 232 -7.82 27.25 -15.59
C THR A 232 -7.34 26.19 -14.59
N ILE A 233 -7.32 24.90 -14.96
CA ILE A 233 -6.75 23.83 -14.14
C ILE A 233 -5.29 24.10 -13.76
N PHE A 234 -4.52 24.77 -14.66
CA PHE A 234 -3.11 25.11 -14.41
C PHE A 234 -2.91 26.19 -13.34
N ASP A 235 -3.95 26.90 -12.95
CA ASP A 235 -3.89 27.89 -11.87
C ASP A 235 -4.14 27.26 -10.49
N GLN A 236 -4.56 26.00 -10.46
CA GLN A 236 -4.75 25.22 -9.23
C GLN A 236 -3.42 24.64 -8.72
N ARG A 237 -3.40 24.31 -7.42
CA ARG A 237 -2.33 23.53 -6.79
C ARG A 237 -2.65 22.04 -6.84
N PRO A 238 -1.64 21.14 -6.82
CA PRO A 238 -1.87 19.71 -6.97
C PRO A 238 -2.81 19.12 -5.92
N GLU A 239 -2.82 19.62 -4.68
CA GLU A 239 -3.73 19.12 -3.65
C GLU A 239 -5.21 19.48 -3.88
N GLN A 240 -5.51 20.36 -4.81
CA GLN A 240 -6.87 20.76 -5.14
C GLN A 240 -7.51 19.86 -6.22
N LEU A 241 -6.68 19.07 -6.93
CA LEU A 241 -7.15 18.19 -7.99
C LEU A 241 -7.61 16.84 -7.43
N SER A 242 -8.79 16.40 -7.86
CA SER A 242 -9.22 15.02 -7.66
C SER A 242 -8.36 14.05 -8.47
N VAL A 243 -8.44 12.76 -8.14
CA VAL A 243 -7.79 11.70 -8.93
C VAL A 243 -8.26 11.74 -10.39
N GLN A 244 -9.56 11.91 -10.61
CA GLN A 244 -10.15 12.01 -11.94
C GLN A 244 -9.59 13.21 -12.71
N ALA A 245 -9.46 14.37 -12.07
CA ALA A 245 -8.89 15.56 -12.71
C ALA A 245 -7.40 15.36 -13.10
N PHE A 246 -6.63 14.57 -12.31
CA PHE A 246 -5.26 14.19 -12.71
C PHE A 246 -5.24 13.27 -13.92
N ILE A 247 -6.18 12.33 -14.03
CA ILE A 247 -6.31 11.43 -15.18
C ILE A 247 -6.65 12.25 -16.44
N GLU A 248 -7.63 13.13 -16.37
CA GLU A 248 -8.04 14.01 -17.47
C GLU A 248 -6.91 14.98 -17.88
N LEU A 249 -6.21 15.56 -16.92
CA LEU A 249 -5.04 16.40 -17.17
C LEU A 249 -3.94 15.61 -17.90
N THR A 250 -3.68 14.36 -17.48
CA THR A 250 -2.68 13.53 -18.14
C THR A 250 -3.06 13.21 -19.57
N LEU A 251 -4.33 12.85 -19.82
CA LEU A 251 -4.84 12.59 -21.16
C LEU A 251 -4.74 13.85 -22.05
N ALA A 252 -5.02 15.03 -21.51
CA ALA A 252 -4.87 16.29 -22.22
C ALA A 252 -3.40 16.58 -22.56
N ILE A 253 -2.47 16.30 -21.65
CA ILE A 253 -1.01 16.45 -21.88
C ILE A 253 -0.52 15.46 -22.95
N GLU A 254 -1.00 14.21 -22.92
CA GLU A 254 -0.66 13.17 -23.90
C GLU A 254 -1.12 13.55 -25.31
N THR A 255 -2.33 14.13 -25.41
CA THR A 255 -2.90 14.55 -26.70
C THR A 255 -2.26 15.83 -27.26
N ASP A 256 -1.64 16.65 -26.41
CA ASP A 256 -0.98 17.91 -26.76
C ASP A 256 0.45 17.72 -27.31
N GLN A 257 1.05 16.53 -27.15
CA GLN A 257 2.39 16.16 -27.62
C GLN A 257 2.35 15.52 -29.01
#